data_47ef5ca34715d0bc22a2ef1146f7ec2b
#
_entry.id   47ef5ca34715d0bc22a2ef1146f7ec2b
#
_cell.length_a   1.000
_cell.length_b   1.000
_cell.length_c   1.000
_cell.angle_alpha   90.00
_cell.angle_beta   90.00
_cell.angle_gamma   90.00
#
_symmetry.space_group_name_H-M   'P 1'
#
loop_
_entity.id
_entity.type
_entity.pdbx_description
1 polymer ?
#
loop_
_entity_poly.entity_id
_entity_poly.type
_entity_poly.pdbx_seq_one_letter_code
_entity_poly.pdbx_strand_id
1 'polypeptide(L)'
;MDRLSGIASDQDVRRVASGPSVHTQARRTRVAKLYFRYGAMNSGKSTGLLQTAYNYEERSQRVLLIKAVVDTKGEDSVVSRLGVSRRVDLLVDADDDLRALVRRRALAGAQPVCEAGGAQREAVSLREVLDCVLIDEAQFLTALQVDQLMEIALIDDVPVLAYGIRTDFRTVSFPGSRRLLEIAHSLEELKTICRCGRKAIFNARKVGESFVFDGDQVAIDSGEVTYESLCGKCYLAAGGRLSGQ
;
A
#
# COMPACT_ATOMS: atom_id res chain seq x y z
N MET A 1 10.54 51.82 73.93
CA MET A 1 9.45 51.31 74.75
C MET A 1 8.81 50.22 73.95
N ASP A 2 9.26 49.06 74.23
CA ASP A 2 8.61 47.99 74.95
C ASP A 2 7.63 47.22 74.07
N ARG A 3 7.94 46.14 73.87
CA ARG A 3 7.98 44.75 74.37
C ARG A 3 7.08 43.88 73.49
N LEU A 4 7.65 42.88 72.97
CA LEU A 4 7.73 41.49 73.35
C LEU A 4 6.50 40.64 72.98
N SER A 5 6.84 39.62 72.33
CA SER A 5 6.63 38.18 72.65
C SER A 5 5.28 37.66 72.13
N GLY A 6 5.24 36.58 71.58
CA GLY A 6 5.79 35.24 71.75
C GLY A 6 5.15 34.29 70.75
N ILE A 7 5.95 33.45 70.35
CA ILE A 7 5.96 31.99 70.59
C ILE A 7 4.86 31.18 69.92
N ALA A 8 5.38 30.47 69.01
CA ALA A 8 5.42 29.00 68.87
C ALA A 8 4.22 28.28 68.31
N SER A 9 4.59 27.50 67.36
CA SER A 9 4.44 26.08 67.17
C SER A 9 3.02 25.68 66.76
N ASP A 10 2.83 24.94 65.81
CA ASP A 10 3.27 23.58 65.67
C ASP A 10 2.89 23.05 64.28
N GLN A 11 3.77 22.36 63.74
CA GLN A 11 3.72 21.33 62.77
C GLN A 11 2.33 20.69 62.60
N ASP A 12 1.86 20.69 61.35
CA ASP A 12 1.26 19.48 60.81
C ASP A 12 1.47 19.47 59.29
N VAL A 13 2.63 18.97 58.88
CA VAL A 13 2.94 18.60 57.50
C VAL A 13 2.17 17.33 57.17
N ARG A 14 0.93 17.46 56.71
CA ARG A 14 0.27 16.34 56.05
C ARG A 14 0.92 16.12 54.73
N ARG A 15 1.86 15.17 54.68
CA ARG A 15 2.30 14.51 53.46
C ARG A 15 1.09 13.90 52.77
N VAL A 16 0.56 14.60 51.76
CA VAL A 16 -0.29 13.99 50.78
C VAL A 16 0.63 13.14 49.91
N ALA A 17 0.58 11.83 50.11
CA ALA A 17 1.24 10.86 49.26
C ALA A 17 0.65 10.99 47.87
N SER A 18 1.40 11.58 46.96
CA SER A 18 1.14 11.51 45.55
C SER A 18 1.39 10.08 45.07
N GLY A 19 0.32 9.30 45.02
CA GLY A 19 0.32 8.01 44.37
C GLY A 19 0.68 8.21 42.87
N PRO A 20 1.36 7.23 42.25
CA PRO A 20 1.68 7.31 40.85
C PRO A 20 0.38 7.41 40.06
N SER A 21 0.14 8.55 39.41
CA SER A 21 -0.91 8.68 38.43
C SER A 21 -0.55 7.79 37.25
N VAL A 22 -1.13 6.59 37.24
CA VAL A 22 -1.13 5.72 36.07
C VAL A 22 -1.98 6.43 35.01
N HIS A 23 -1.34 7.32 34.25
CA HIS A 23 -1.87 7.75 32.97
C HIS A 23 -1.83 6.53 32.04
N THR A 24 -2.83 5.69 32.16
CA THR A 24 -3.20 4.77 31.09
C THR A 24 -3.70 5.63 29.93
N GLN A 25 -2.76 6.14 29.13
CA GLN A 25 -3.10 6.64 27.83
C GLN A 25 -3.74 5.45 27.11
N ALA A 26 -5.06 5.48 26.99
CA ALA A 26 -5.76 4.62 26.05
C ALA A 26 -5.07 4.84 24.69
N ARG A 27 -4.22 3.88 24.28
CA ARG A 27 -3.71 3.81 22.92
C ARG A 27 -4.96 3.85 22.06
N ARG A 28 -5.24 4.98 21.44
CA ARG A 28 -6.19 5.04 20.33
C ARG A 28 -5.68 4.00 19.36
N THR A 29 -6.35 2.87 19.31
CA THR A 29 -6.10 1.80 18.34
C THR A 29 -6.35 2.42 16.98
N ARG A 30 -5.27 2.88 16.31
CA ARG A 30 -5.35 3.30 14.93
C ARG A 30 -5.56 2.02 14.14
N VAL A 31 -6.78 1.80 13.73
CA VAL A 31 -7.13 0.72 12.79
C VAL A 31 -6.29 0.92 11.54
N ALA A 32 -5.65 -0.14 11.09
CA ALA A 32 -4.87 -0.12 9.86
C ALA A 32 -5.78 0.20 8.66
N LYS A 33 -5.20 0.70 7.58
CA LYS A 33 -5.94 1.21 6.43
C LYS A 33 -5.47 0.56 5.13
N LEU A 34 -6.39 0.47 4.18
CA LEU A 34 -6.10 0.20 2.78
C LEU A 34 -5.90 1.54 2.06
N TYR A 35 -4.75 1.71 1.43
CA TYR A 35 -4.38 2.88 0.63
C TYR A 35 -4.28 2.47 -0.84
N PHE A 36 -4.82 3.29 -1.73
CA PHE A 36 -4.62 3.13 -3.17
C PHE A 36 -3.85 4.31 -3.73
N ARG A 37 -2.61 4.06 -4.14
CA ARG A 37 -1.70 5.00 -4.80
C ARG A 37 -1.72 4.73 -6.29
N TYR A 38 -2.39 5.57 -7.03
CA TYR A 38 -2.58 5.37 -8.46
C TYR A 38 -2.03 6.52 -9.29
N GLY A 39 -1.77 6.26 -10.56
CA GLY A 39 -1.33 7.28 -11.49
C GLY A 39 -1.27 6.71 -12.92
N ALA A 40 -1.13 7.59 -13.91
CA ALA A 40 -0.84 7.14 -15.26
C ALA A 40 0.49 6.37 -15.30
N MET A 41 0.77 5.68 -16.39
CA MET A 41 2.07 5.06 -16.58
C MET A 41 3.17 6.11 -16.40
N ASN A 42 4.35 5.70 -15.97
CA ASN A 42 5.49 6.60 -15.75
C ASN A 42 5.31 7.65 -14.61
N SER A 43 4.34 7.47 -13.72
CA SER A 43 4.11 8.37 -12.58
C SER A 43 4.99 8.06 -11.36
N GLY A 44 5.97 7.16 -11.48
CA GLY A 44 6.88 6.83 -10.37
C GLY A 44 6.30 5.84 -9.34
N LYS A 45 5.24 5.08 -9.68
CA LYS A 45 4.60 4.09 -8.78
C LYS A 45 5.60 3.11 -8.19
N SER A 46 6.35 2.40 -9.04
CA SER A 46 7.34 1.41 -8.60
C SER A 46 8.47 2.04 -7.77
N THR A 47 8.88 3.26 -8.10
CA THR A 47 9.86 4.01 -7.29
C THR A 47 9.31 4.32 -5.91
N GLY A 48 8.08 4.83 -5.81
CA GLY A 48 7.43 5.14 -4.54
C GLY A 48 7.15 3.89 -3.69
N LEU A 49 6.82 2.78 -4.34
CA LEU A 49 6.64 1.48 -3.68
C LEU A 49 7.96 0.99 -3.08
N LEU A 50 9.04 0.96 -3.88
CA LEU A 50 10.36 0.52 -3.41
C LEU A 50 10.91 1.43 -2.31
N GLN A 51 10.71 2.75 -2.41
CA GLN A 51 11.07 3.68 -1.34
C GLN A 51 10.29 3.40 -0.05
N THR A 52 9.00 3.08 -0.17
CA THR A 52 8.17 2.72 0.98
C THR A 52 8.68 1.43 1.63
N ALA A 53 8.97 0.38 0.84
CA ALA A 53 9.54 -0.86 1.32
C ALA A 53 10.84 -0.61 2.10
N TYR A 54 11.76 0.13 1.49
CA TYR A 54 13.04 0.49 2.10
C TYR A 54 12.87 1.22 3.45
N ASN A 55 11.95 2.18 3.53
CA ASN A 55 11.71 2.95 4.75
C ASN A 55 11.21 2.09 5.93
N TYR A 56 10.45 1.04 5.66
CA TYR A 56 10.05 0.06 6.66
C TYR A 56 11.22 -0.83 7.07
N GLU A 57 11.94 -1.39 6.09
CA GLU A 57 13.06 -2.32 6.29
C GLU A 57 14.22 -1.68 7.04
N GLU A 58 14.55 -0.40 6.75
CA GLU A 58 15.57 0.38 7.47
C GLU A 58 15.28 0.48 8.98
N ARG A 59 14.02 0.36 9.36
CA ARG A 59 13.55 0.37 10.76
C ARG A 59 13.32 -1.02 11.32
N SER A 60 13.83 -2.05 10.66
CA SER A 60 13.65 -3.47 11.04
C SER A 60 12.18 -3.90 11.07
N GLN A 61 11.32 -3.21 10.32
CA GLN A 61 9.91 -3.55 10.14
C GLN A 61 9.75 -4.54 8.99
N ARG A 62 8.89 -5.52 9.15
CA ARG A 62 8.65 -6.58 8.16
C ARG A 62 7.60 -6.15 7.15
N VAL A 63 7.99 -6.22 5.88
CA VAL A 63 7.12 -5.90 4.75
C VAL A 63 6.97 -7.12 3.85
N LEU A 64 5.78 -7.36 3.34
CA LEU A 64 5.56 -8.26 2.22
C LEU A 64 5.29 -7.45 0.96
N LEU A 65 6.14 -7.64 -0.04
CA LEU A 65 5.97 -7.10 -1.38
C LEU A 65 5.33 -8.15 -2.28
N ILE A 66 4.17 -7.83 -2.82
CA ILE A 66 3.32 -8.71 -3.61
C ILE A 66 3.13 -8.10 -4.98
N LYS A 67 3.13 -8.94 -6.02
CA LYS A 67 2.82 -8.53 -7.39
C LYS A 67 1.74 -9.44 -7.95
N ALA A 68 0.73 -8.84 -8.58
CA ALA A 68 -0.27 -9.60 -9.33
C ALA A 68 0.36 -10.13 -10.61
N VAL A 69 0.19 -11.42 -10.87
CA VAL A 69 0.65 -12.06 -12.11
C VAL A 69 -0.31 -11.68 -13.22
N VAL A 70 0.21 -11.11 -14.27
CA VAL A 70 -0.45 -11.02 -15.55
C VAL A 70 0.36 -11.89 -16.48
N ASP A 71 -0.25 -12.76 -17.22
CA ASP A 71 0.28 -13.82 -18.09
C ASP A 71 1.59 -13.50 -18.88
N THR A 72 2.50 -12.84 -18.22
CA THR A 72 3.83 -12.50 -18.70
C THR A 72 4.85 -13.23 -17.87
N LYS A 73 5.57 -14.10 -18.51
CA LYS A 73 6.70 -14.86 -18.02
C LYS A 73 7.52 -14.07 -16.99
N GLY A 74 7.28 -14.36 -15.69
CA GLY A 74 8.34 -14.52 -14.72
C GLY A 74 9.19 -13.32 -14.35
N GLU A 75 8.66 -12.10 -14.24
CA GLU A 75 9.39 -11.09 -13.47
C GLU A 75 8.96 -11.13 -12.01
N ASP A 76 9.70 -11.90 -11.21
CA ASP A 76 9.56 -11.99 -9.75
C ASP A 76 10.15 -10.76 -9.03
N SER A 77 10.26 -9.65 -9.71
CA SER A 77 10.84 -8.41 -9.20
C SER A 77 10.06 -7.17 -9.62
N VAL A 78 10.12 -6.17 -8.76
CA VAL A 78 9.71 -4.80 -9.06
C VAL A 78 10.95 -4.02 -9.45
N VAL A 79 10.93 -3.42 -10.62
CA VAL A 79 12.03 -2.62 -11.15
C VAL A 79 11.57 -1.18 -11.34
N SER A 80 12.27 -0.23 -10.71
CA SER A 80 12.04 1.18 -10.97
C SER A 80 12.84 1.65 -12.18
N ARG A 81 12.37 2.68 -12.86
CA ARG A 81 13.14 3.31 -13.95
C ARG A 81 14.44 3.97 -13.51
N LEU A 82 14.62 4.18 -12.22
CA LEU A 82 15.87 4.67 -11.62
C LEU A 82 16.91 3.56 -11.42
N GLY A 83 16.63 2.33 -11.88
CA GLY A 83 17.55 1.20 -11.77
C GLY A 83 17.50 0.46 -10.43
N VAL A 84 16.64 0.88 -9.48
CA VAL A 84 16.45 0.14 -8.24
C VAL A 84 15.50 -1.02 -8.49
N SER A 85 15.85 -2.20 -8.03
CA SER A 85 15.02 -3.39 -8.11
C SER A 85 14.92 -4.12 -6.77
N ARG A 86 13.81 -4.78 -6.51
CA ARG A 86 13.60 -5.67 -5.37
C ARG A 86 12.78 -6.88 -5.80
N ARG A 87 13.20 -8.06 -5.38
CA ARG A 87 12.44 -9.28 -5.59
C ARG A 87 11.14 -9.23 -4.79
N VAL A 88 10.04 -9.71 -5.39
CA VAL A 88 8.76 -9.82 -4.69
C VAL A 88 8.76 -11.02 -3.75
N ASP A 89 8.03 -10.90 -2.65
CA ASP A 89 7.90 -11.96 -1.66
C ASP A 89 6.82 -12.98 -2.06
N LEU A 90 5.82 -12.54 -2.84
CA LEU A 90 4.71 -13.32 -3.36
C LEU A 90 4.30 -12.85 -4.75
N LEU A 91 4.04 -13.82 -5.62
CA LEU A 91 3.28 -13.64 -6.86
C LEU A 91 1.87 -14.16 -6.62
N VAL A 92 0.86 -13.45 -7.10
CA VAL A 92 -0.56 -13.77 -6.85
C VAL A 92 -1.30 -13.88 -8.17
N ASP A 93 -1.88 -15.05 -8.42
CA ASP A 93 -2.76 -15.32 -9.55
C ASP A 93 -4.22 -14.95 -9.25
N ALA A 94 -5.05 -14.84 -10.29
CA ALA A 94 -6.45 -14.45 -10.16
C ALA A 94 -7.29 -15.42 -9.28
N ASP A 95 -6.93 -16.70 -9.23
CA ASP A 95 -7.63 -17.73 -8.47
C ASP A 95 -7.12 -17.90 -7.04
N ASP A 96 -6.07 -17.19 -6.66
CA ASP A 96 -5.47 -17.28 -5.35
C ASP A 96 -6.31 -16.61 -4.25
N ASP A 97 -6.38 -17.26 -3.08
CA ASP A 97 -6.79 -16.61 -1.84
C ASP A 97 -5.62 -15.76 -1.31
N LEU A 98 -5.63 -14.48 -1.66
CA LEU A 98 -4.55 -13.54 -1.34
C LEU A 98 -4.35 -13.39 0.18
N ARG A 99 -5.43 -13.32 0.97
CA ARG A 99 -5.31 -13.19 2.42
C ARG A 99 -4.68 -14.44 3.05
N ALA A 100 -5.09 -15.62 2.62
CA ALA A 100 -4.49 -16.87 3.09
C ALA A 100 -3.00 -16.98 2.70
N LEU A 101 -2.63 -16.54 1.48
CA LEU A 101 -1.24 -16.49 1.03
C LEU A 101 -0.39 -15.57 1.90
N VAL A 102 -0.87 -14.35 2.16
CA VAL A 102 -0.20 -13.37 3.02
C VAL A 102 0.03 -13.94 4.42
N ARG A 103 -1.02 -14.50 5.03
CA ARG A 103 -0.93 -15.10 6.37
C ARG A 103 0.09 -16.24 6.40
N ARG A 104 0.03 -17.16 5.46
CA ARG A 104 0.96 -18.29 5.34
C ARG A 104 2.40 -17.81 5.18
N ARG A 105 2.65 -16.84 4.30
CA ARG A 105 3.99 -16.32 4.02
C ARG A 105 4.59 -15.55 5.21
N ALA A 106 3.79 -14.75 5.88
CA ALA A 106 4.22 -13.99 7.05
C ALA A 106 4.56 -14.90 8.23
N LEU A 107 3.72 -15.91 8.49
CA LEU A 107 3.90 -16.84 9.59
C LEU A 107 5.05 -17.85 9.35
N ALA A 108 5.34 -18.21 8.11
CA ALA A 108 6.46 -19.09 7.78
C ALA A 108 7.83 -18.50 8.15
N GLY A 109 7.94 -17.18 8.27
CA GLY A 109 9.18 -16.50 8.73
C GLY A 109 9.21 -16.24 10.25
N ALA A 110 8.13 -16.55 10.97
CA ALA A 110 8.08 -16.42 12.42
C ALA A 110 8.64 -17.68 13.06
N GLN A 111 9.78 -17.58 13.77
CA GLN A 111 10.27 -18.71 14.55
C GLN A 111 9.28 -19.01 15.68
N PRO A 112 8.95 -20.29 15.93
CA PRO A 112 8.16 -20.64 17.08
C PRO A 112 8.96 -20.30 18.35
N VAL A 113 8.47 -19.35 19.13
CA VAL A 113 9.00 -19.12 20.47
C VAL A 113 8.64 -20.36 21.30
N CYS A 114 9.63 -21.21 21.58
CA CYS A 114 9.46 -22.35 22.46
C CYS A 114 9.49 -21.82 23.91
N GLU A 115 8.35 -21.44 24.46
CA GLU A 115 8.22 -21.34 25.91
C GLU A 115 7.90 -22.72 26.49
N ALA A 116 8.76 -23.18 27.39
CA ALA A 116 8.58 -24.39 28.17
C ALA A 116 7.48 -24.16 29.22
N GLY A 117 6.24 -24.45 28.87
CA GLY A 117 5.10 -24.35 29.79
C GLY A 117 3.78 -24.54 29.02
N GLY A 118 3.10 -25.65 29.24
CA GLY A 118 1.93 -26.17 28.50
C GLY A 118 0.66 -25.32 28.52
N ALA A 119 0.73 -24.03 28.22
CA ALA A 119 -0.43 -23.18 27.92
C ALA A 119 -0.79 -23.30 26.44
N GLN A 120 -2.09 -23.42 26.16
CA GLN A 120 -2.63 -23.38 24.78
C GLN A 120 -2.07 -22.13 24.06
N ARG A 121 -1.34 -22.36 22.97
CA ARG A 121 -0.80 -21.29 22.12
C ARG A 121 -1.97 -20.44 21.61
N GLU A 122 -2.06 -19.20 22.05
CA GLU A 122 -2.80 -18.19 21.30
C GLU A 122 -2.19 -18.10 19.89
N ALA A 123 -3.06 -18.14 18.88
CA ALA A 123 -2.60 -18.06 17.49
C ALA A 123 -1.91 -16.70 17.28
N VAL A 124 -0.64 -16.73 16.86
CA VAL A 124 0.12 -15.51 16.55
C VAL A 124 -0.68 -14.64 15.58
N SER A 125 -0.96 -13.41 15.98
CA SER A 125 -1.68 -12.47 15.11
C SER A 125 -0.79 -12.02 13.95
N LEU A 126 -1.39 -11.73 12.80
CA LEU A 126 -0.63 -11.27 11.64
C LEU A 126 0.13 -9.97 11.96
N ARG A 127 -0.45 -9.09 12.76
CA ARG A 127 0.12 -7.82 13.19
C ARG A 127 1.42 -7.96 13.99
N GLU A 128 1.63 -9.08 14.68
CA GLU A 128 2.86 -9.32 15.46
C GLU A 128 4.05 -9.68 14.56
N VAL A 129 3.78 -10.16 13.35
CA VAL A 129 4.81 -10.69 12.44
C VAL A 129 4.93 -9.92 11.14
N LEU A 130 4.04 -8.96 10.88
CA LEU A 130 4.01 -8.20 9.62
C LEU A 130 3.57 -6.76 9.89
N ASP A 131 4.36 -5.80 9.44
CA ASP A 131 4.11 -4.38 9.64
C ASP A 131 3.40 -3.72 8.48
N CYS A 132 3.56 -4.23 7.25
CA CYS A 132 2.93 -3.66 6.05
C CYS A 132 2.85 -4.68 4.91
N VAL A 133 1.79 -4.55 4.10
CA VAL A 133 1.66 -5.22 2.80
C VAL A 133 1.75 -4.18 1.70
N LEU A 134 2.61 -4.41 0.72
CA LEU A 134 2.79 -3.58 -0.46
C LEU A 134 2.38 -4.38 -1.70
N ILE A 135 1.52 -3.82 -2.53
CA ILE A 135 1.04 -4.46 -3.76
C ILE A 135 1.51 -3.65 -4.96
N ASP A 136 2.26 -4.28 -5.86
CA ASP A 136 2.54 -3.71 -7.19
C ASP A 136 1.55 -4.24 -8.22
N GLU A 137 1.31 -3.45 -9.26
CA GLU A 137 0.38 -3.73 -10.36
C GLU A 137 -1.03 -4.15 -9.87
N ALA A 138 -1.51 -3.48 -8.80
CA ALA A 138 -2.76 -3.81 -8.12
C ALA A 138 -4.02 -3.74 -9.02
N GLN A 139 -3.94 -3.11 -10.19
CA GLN A 139 -5.03 -3.08 -11.16
C GLN A 139 -5.39 -4.48 -11.67
N PHE A 140 -4.46 -5.41 -11.65
CA PHE A 140 -4.67 -6.77 -12.12
C PHE A 140 -5.28 -7.73 -11.09
N LEU A 141 -5.42 -7.27 -9.85
CA LEU A 141 -6.16 -8.03 -8.84
C LEU A 141 -7.63 -8.16 -9.22
N THR A 142 -8.26 -9.26 -8.80
CA THR A 142 -9.71 -9.42 -8.85
C THR A 142 -10.39 -8.54 -7.79
N ALA A 143 -11.69 -8.27 -7.95
CA ALA A 143 -12.46 -7.56 -6.94
C ALA A 143 -12.44 -8.28 -5.58
N LEU A 144 -12.51 -9.62 -5.58
CA LEU A 144 -12.43 -10.44 -4.38
C LEU A 144 -11.09 -10.29 -3.66
N GLN A 145 -9.98 -10.30 -4.41
CA GLN A 145 -8.65 -10.09 -3.83
C GLN A 145 -8.50 -8.69 -3.22
N VAL A 146 -9.12 -7.67 -3.81
CA VAL A 146 -9.16 -6.32 -3.21
C VAL A 146 -9.99 -6.31 -1.93
N ASP A 147 -11.10 -7.04 -1.87
CA ASP A 147 -11.87 -7.22 -0.62
C ASP A 147 -11.02 -7.92 0.45
N GLN A 148 -10.24 -8.92 0.09
CA GLN A 148 -9.29 -9.59 0.98
C GLN A 148 -8.18 -8.63 1.48
N LEU A 149 -7.72 -7.66 0.66
CA LEU A 149 -6.81 -6.60 1.12
C LEU A 149 -7.46 -5.71 2.18
N MET A 150 -8.74 -5.41 2.02
CA MET A 150 -9.51 -4.67 3.04
C MET A 150 -9.64 -5.49 4.33
N GLU A 151 -9.87 -6.79 4.25
CA GLU A 151 -9.90 -7.67 5.42
C GLU A 151 -8.55 -7.73 6.15
N ILE A 152 -7.43 -7.79 5.41
CA ILE A 152 -6.09 -7.70 6.01
C ILE A 152 -5.96 -6.38 6.82
N ALA A 153 -6.43 -5.28 6.25
CA ALA A 153 -6.35 -4.00 6.94
C ALA A 153 -7.25 -3.93 8.18
N LEU A 154 -8.50 -4.39 8.08
CA LEU A 154 -9.50 -4.22 9.14
C LEU A 154 -9.46 -5.32 10.20
N ILE A 155 -9.25 -6.58 9.79
CA ILE A 155 -9.35 -7.75 10.66
C ILE A 155 -7.98 -8.13 11.20
N ASP A 156 -6.96 -8.14 10.33
CA ASP A 156 -5.60 -8.50 10.72
C ASP A 156 -4.79 -7.29 11.24
N ASP A 157 -5.36 -6.07 11.18
CA ASP A 157 -4.78 -4.78 11.60
C ASP A 157 -3.39 -4.50 10.98
N VAL A 158 -3.20 -4.91 9.71
CA VAL A 158 -1.96 -4.68 8.95
C VAL A 158 -2.23 -3.67 7.83
N PRO A 159 -1.51 -2.52 7.78
CA PRO A 159 -1.68 -1.55 6.70
C PRO A 159 -1.32 -2.14 5.34
N VAL A 160 -2.14 -1.79 4.34
CA VAL A 160 -1.98 -2.25 2.96
C VAL A 160 -1.86 -1.04 2.04
N LEU A 161 -0.79 -0.99 1.25
CA LEU A 161 -0.58 0.04 0.24
C LEU A 161 -0.57 -0.61 -1.15
N ALA A 162 -1.61 -0.35 -1.92
CA ALA A 162 -1.78 -0.85 -3.28
C ALA A 162 -1.33 0.23 -4.29
N TYR A 163 -0.47 -0.15 -5.22
CA TYR A 163 0.02 0.71 -6.29
C TYR A 163 -0.46 0.19 -7.64
N GLY A 164 -1.00 1.07 -8.48
CA GLY A 164 -1.52 0.64 -9.78
C GLY A 164 -1.91 1.78 -10.70
N ILE A 165 -2.35 1.44 -11.91
CA ILE A 165 -2.95 2.37 -12.85
C ILE A 165 -4.47 2.38 -12.68
N ARG A 166 -5.11 3.52 -12.94
CA ARG A 166 -6.56 3.66 -12.80
C ARG A 166 -7.33 3.02 -13.95
N THR A 167 -6.91 3.32 -15.17
CA THR A 167 -7.58 2.91 -16.40
C THR A 167 -6.56 2.44 -17.43
N ASP A 168 -7.02 1.65 -18.38
CA ASP A 168 -6.26 1.28 -19.57
C ASP A 168 -6.14 2.45 -20.58
N PHE A 169 -5.63 2.14 -21.76
CA PHE A 169 -5.48 3.09 -22.87
C PHE A 169 -6.81 3.47 -23.55
N ARG A 170 -7.90 2.75 -23.28
CA ARG A 170 -9.27 3.05 -23.72
C ARG A 170 -10.09 3.82 -22.67
N THR A 171 -9.46 4.24 -21.60
CA THR A 171 -10.12 4.89 -20.43
C THR A 171 -11.02 3.99 -19.60
N VAL A 172 -10.96 2.67 -19.79
CA VAL A 172 -11.72 1.68 -19.03
C VAL A 172 -10.93 1.28 -17.78
N SER A 173 -11.59 1.25 -16.62
CA SER A 173 -10.93 0.82 -15.38
C SER A 173 -10.72 -0.69 -15.38
N PHE A 174 -9.57 -1.09 -14.81
CA PHE A 174 -9.31 -2.50 -14.49
C PHE A 174 -10.17 -2.95 -13.30
N PRO A 175 -10.47 -4.26 -13.18
CA PRO A 175 -11.29 -4.77 -12.08
C PRO A 175 -10.74 -4.39 -10.68
N GLY A 176 -9.46 -4.63 -10.45
CA GLY A 176 -8.79 -4.30 -9.19
C GLY A 176 -8.79 -2.80 -8.90
N SER A 177 -8.48 -1.97 -9.89
CA SER A 177 -8.51 -0.51 -9.73
C SER A 177 -9.90 0.02 -9.44
N ARG A 178 -10.91 -0.51 -10.13
CA ARG A 178 -12.31 -0.14 -9.89
C ARG A 178 -12.68 -0.43 -8.44
N ARG A 179 -12.39 -1.63 -7.96
CA ARG A 179 -12.72 -2.02 -6.58
C ARG A 179 -11.92 -1.23 -5.55
N LEU A 180 -10.63 -0.96 -5.79
CA LEU A 180 -9.81 -0.11 -4.93
C LEU A 180 -10.36 1.33 -4.84
N LEU A 181 -10.81 1.91 -5.95
CA LEU A 181 -11.43 3.25 -5.95
C LEU A 181 -12.74 3.28 -5.15
N GLU A 182 -13.48 2.16 -5.10
CA GLU A 182 -14.75 2.05 -4.37
C GLU A 182 -14.53 1.95 -2.85
N ILE A 183 -13.52 1.21 -2.37
CA ILE A 183 -13.43 0.84 -0.96
C ILE A 183 -12.17 1.29 -0.22
N ALA A 184 -11.10 1.75 -0.89
CA ALA A 184 -9.89 2.15 -0.19
C ALA A 184 -10.13 3.32 0.76
N HIS A 185 -9.55 3.27 1.95
CA HIS A 185 -9.65 4.33 2.95
C HIS A 185 -8.99 5.64 2.53
N SER A 186 -7.99 5.55 1.65
CA SER A 186 -7.25 6.71 1.16
C SER A 186 -6.86 6.51 -0.29
N LEU A 187 -7.13 7.53 -1.10
CA LEU A 187 -6.80 7.59 -2.51
C LEU A 187 -5.74 8.66 -2.73
N GLU A 188 -4.60 8.28 -3.30
CA GLU A 188 -3.49 9.19 -3.58
C GLU A 188 -3.11 9.10 -5.06
N GLU A 189 -3.20 10.22 -5.76
CA GLU A 189 -2.79 10.30 -7.17
C GLU A 189 -1.33 10.69 -7.29
N LEU A 190 -0.53 9.80 -7.88
CA LEU A 190 0.85 10.07 -8.25
C LEU A 190 0.88 10.81 -9.60
N LYS A 191 1.25 12.07 -9.55
CA LYS A 191 1.19 12.96 -10.73
C LYS A 191 2.34 12.69 -11.69
N THR A 192 2.04 12.75 -12.99
CA THR A 192 3.04 12.77 -14.05
C THR A 192 2.70 13.84 -15.09
N ILE A 193 3.64 14.12 -15.98
CA ILE A 193 3.57 15.24 -16.92
C ILE A 193 3.39 14.70 -18.34
N CYS A 194 2.43 15.25 -19.07
CA CYS A 194 2.24 15.05 -20.51
C CYS A 194 3.33 15.77 -21.30
N ARG A 195 3.63 15.29 -22.52
CA ARG A 195 4.56 15.95 -23.46
C ARG A 195 4.29 17.46 -23.69
N CYS A 196 3.07 17.92 -23.46
CA CYS A 196 2.71 19.35 -23.56
C CYS A 196 2.88 20.13 -22.26
N GLY A 197 3.51 19.57 -21.22
CA GLY A 197 3.73 20.19 -19.91
C GLY A 197 2.55 20.15 -18.95
N ARG A 198 1.34 19.69 -19.37
CA ARG A 198 0.17 19.57 -18.48
C ARG A 198 0.20 18.26 -17.70
N LYS A 199 -0.58 18.19 -16.62
CA LYS A 199 -0.80 16.94 -15.88
C LYS A 199 -1.32 15.85 -16.82
N ALA A 200 -0.67 14.69 -16.86
CA ALA A 200 -1.12 13.51 -17.58
C ALA A 200 -1.99 12.65 -16.67
N ILE A 201 -3.12 12.18 -17.21
CA ILE A 201 -4.09 11.34 -16.51
C ILE A 201 -4.54 10.13 -17.32
N PHE A 202 -4.21 10.10 -18.60
CA PHE A 202 -4.55 9.02 -19.54
C PHE A 202 -3.30 8.27 -19.96
N ASN A 203 -3.47 6.99 -20.24
CA ASN A 203 -2.46 6.15 -20.89
C ASN A 203 -2.83 6.04 -22.36
N ALA A 204 -1.88 6.19 -23.25
CA ALA A 204 -2.05 5.96 -24.69
C ALA A 204 -1.10 4.86 -25.11
N ARG A 205 -1.61 3.83 -25.80
CA ARG A 205 -0.82 2.74 -26.37
C ARG A 205 -0.20 3.19 -27.67
N LYS A 206 1.07 2.87 -27.89
CA LYS A 206 1.78 3.08 -29.16
C LYS A 206 2.29 1.75 -29.69
N VAL A 207 2.15 1.57 -30.99
CA VAL A 207 2.81 0.51 -31.76
C VAL A 207 3.72 1.21 -32.76
N GLY A 208 5.02 1.09 -32.59
CA GLY A 208 5.98 1.96 -33.27
C GLY A 208 5.70 3.43 -32.96
N GLU A 209 5.50 4.27 -33.96
CA GLU A 209 5.20 5.70 -33.82
C GLU A 209 3.68 6.02 -33.75
N SER A 210 2.81 5.03 -33.98
CA SER A 210 1.37 5.24 -34.13
C SER A 210 0.64 4.97 -32.80
N PHE A 211 -0.33 5.84 -32.45
CA PHE A 211 -1.23 5.58 -31.33
C PHE A 211 -2.33 4.59 -31.74
N VAL A 212 -2.61 3.62 -30.86
CA VAL A 212 -3.63 2.58 -31.07
C VAL A 212 -4.57 2.57 -29.87
N PHE A 213 -5.87 2.67 -30.14
CA PHE A 213 -6.93 2.72 -29.13
C PHE A 213 -7.88 1.53 -29.21
N ASP A 214 -7.62 0.58 -30.10
CA ASP A 214 -8.37 -0.67 -30.27
C ASP A 214 -7.54 -1.87 -29.81
N GLY A 215 -8.22 -2.99 -29.51
CA GLY A 215 -7.59 -4.25 -29.09
C GLY A 215 -7.74 -4.52 -27.58
N ASP A 216 -7.11 -5.60 -27.12
CA ASP A 216 -7.24 -6.10 -25.76
C ASP A 216 -6.64 -5.15 -24.72
N GLN A 217 -7.19 -5.21 -23.49
CA GLN A 217 -6.77 -4.35 -22.38
C GLN A 217 -5.30 -4.54 -22.03
N VAL A 218 -4.81 -5.77 -22.13
CA VAL A 218 -3.42 -6.15 -21.93
C VAL A 218 -2.85 -6.64 -23.25
N ALA A 219 -1.78 -6.02 -23.76
CA ALA A 219 -1.05 -6.54 -24.89
C ALA A 219 0.12 -7.38 -24.36
N ILE A 220 0.05 -8.69 -24.63
CA ILE A 220 1.11 -9.63 -24.34
C ILE A 220 1.99 -9.72 -25.60
N ASP A 221 3.28 -9.44 -25.43
CA ASP A 221 4.35 -9.69 -26.39
C ASP A 221 4.14 -9.24 -27.87
N SER A 222 4.25 -7.95 -28.12
CA SER A 222 4.84 -7.49 -29.35
C SER A 222 5.92 -6.45 -29.01
N GLY A 223 7.17 -6.74 -29.30
CA GLY A 223 8.35 -5.95 -28.91
C GLY A 223 8.36 -4.48 -29.34
N GLU A 224 7.27 -3.97 -29.90
CA GLU A 224 7.08 -2.58 -30.34
C GLU A 224 6.01 -1.83 -29.54
N VAL A 225 5.33 -2.47 -28.57
CA VAL A 225 4.28 -1.81 -27.79
C VAL A 225 4.89 -0.96 -26.69
N THR A 226 4.59 0.32 -26.72
CA THR A 226 4.97 1.28 -25.69
C THR A 226 3.74 2.05 -25.19
N TYR A 227 3.88 2.76 -24.09
CA TYR A 227 2.81 3.56 -23.53
C TYR A 227 3.30 4.97 -23.21
N GLU A 228 2.48 5.95 -23.57
CA GLU A 228 2.72 7.36 -23.28
C GLU A 228 1.62 7.93 -22.38
N SER A 229 2.02 8.70 -21.36
CA SER A 229 1.09 9.35 -20.45
C SER A 229 0.69 10.71 -20.99
N LEU A 230 -0.61 10.91 -21.24
CA LEU A 230 -1.14 12.10 -21.91
C LEU A 230 -2.16 12.86 -21.03
N CYS A 231 -2.21 14.18 -21.21
CA CYS A 231 -3.35 14.97 -20.74
C CYS A 231 -4.57 14.75 -21.67
N GLY A 232 -5.78 15.12 -21.21
CA GLY A 232 -6.99 14.89 -21.99
C GLY A 232 -6.97 15.49 -23.39
N LYS A 233 -6.42 16.71 -23.56
CA LYS A 233 -6.31 17.33 -24.89
C LYS A 233 -5.40 16.55 -25.83
N CYS A 234 -4.23 16.14 -25.36
CA CYS A 234 -3.29 15.37 -26.17
C CYS A 234 -3.80 13.95 -26.44
N TYR A 235 -4.53 13.34 -25.53
CA TYR A 235 -5.18 12.05 -25.70
C TYR A 235 -6.22 12.07 -26.82
N LEU A 236 -7.13 13.07 -26.79
CA LEU A 236 -8.14 13.26 -27.86
C LEU A 236 -7.48 13.59 -29.21
N ALA A 237 -6.46 14.46 -29.21
CA ALA A 237 -5.73 14.82 -30.42
C ALA A 237 -4.97 13.63 -31.04
N ALA A 238 -4.61 12.63 -30.23
CA ALA A 238 -4.00 11.39 -30.70
C ALA A 238 -5.01 10.36 -31.23
N GLY A 239 -6.32 10.68 -31.23
CA GLY A 239 -7.40 9.79 -31.70
C GLY A 239 -8.09 9.01 -30.59
N GLY A 240 -7.73 9.23 -29.31
CA GLY A 240 -8.39 8.61 -28.18
C GLY A 240 -9.84 9.06 -28.01
N ARG A 241 -10.66 8.21 -27.41
CA ARG A 241 -12.08 8.46 -27.12
C ARG A 241 -12.34 8.39 -25.62
N LEU A 242 -13.30 9.16 -25.12
CA LEU A 242 -13.68 9.17 -23.70
C LEU A 242 -14.89 8.28 -23.38
N SER A 243 -15.51 7.71 -24.40
CA SER A 243 -16.78 6.99 -24.30
C SER A 243 -16.69 5.60 -23.70
N GLY A 244 -15.54 5.09 -23.33
CA GLY A 244 -15.38 3.79 -22.66
C GLY A 244 -16.04 2.58 -23.37
N GLN A 245 -16.42 2.75 -24.65
CA GLN A 245 -17.09 1.73 -25.47
C GLN A 245 -16.11 1.14 -26.48
#